data_802984bd59cece1dd5cd0b970adb3504
#
_entry.id   802984bd59cece1dd5cd0b970adb3504
#
_cell.length_a   1.000
_cell.length_b   1.000
_cell.length_c   1.000
_cell.angle_alpha   90.00
_cell.angle_beta   90.00
_cell.angle_gamma   90.00
#
_symmetry.space_group_name_H-M   'P 1'
#
loop_
_entity.id
_entity.type
_entity.pdbx_description
1 polymer ?
#
loop_
_entity_poly.entity_id
_entity_poly.type
_entity_poly.pdbx_seq_one_letter_code
_entity_poly.pdbx_strand_id
1 'polypeptide(L)'
;MAAERIVVEVKIGIQSAPRELVVETETAPEDVERALTVALADGGVFSLPDEKGGKILVPADKIAYLELGSSEPRRIGFGNLRPTPGDPG
;
A
#
# COMPACT_ATOMS: atom_id res chain seq x y z
N MET A 1 -21.88 13.85 -2.85
CA MET A 1 -20.68 14.07 -3.59
C MET A 1 -19.65 12.98 -3.31
N ALA A 2 -19.16 12.40 -4.32
CA ALA A 2 -18.17 11.34 -4.15
C ALA A 2 -16.82 11.95 -3.87
N ALA A 3 -16.09 11.35 -2.99
CA ALA A 3 -14.73 11.77 -2.72
C ALA A 3 -13.78 10.84 -3.43
N GLU A 4 -12.60 11.34 -3.68
CA GLU A 4 -11.56 10.54 -4.28
C GLU A 4 -10.40 10.45 -3.33
N ARG A 5 -9.78 9.29 -3.30
CA ARG A 5 -8.57 9.09 -2.53
C ARG A 5 -7.50 8.57 -3.48
N ILE A 6 -6.29 8.95 -3.20
CA ILE A 6 -5.16 8.41 -3.94
C ILE A 6 -4.66 7.21 -3.16
N VAL A 7 -4.67 6.07 -3.81
CA VAL A 7 -4.31 4.82 -3.18
C VAL A 7 -3.11 4.25 -3.89
N VAL A 8 -2.13 3.84 -3.12
CA VAL A 8 -0.91 3.25 -3.63
C VAL A 8 -0.87 1.81 -3.19
N GLU A 9 -0.59 0.92 -4.12
CA GLU A 9 -0.42 -0.48 -3.79
C GLU A 9 1.04 -0.73 -3.48
N VAL A 10 1.31 -1.30 -2.32
CA VAL A 10 2.67 -1.59 -1.89
C VAL A 10 2.79 -3.09 -1.73
N LYS A 11 3.73 -3.68 -2.44
CA LYS A 11 4.03 -5.10 -2.32
C LYS A 11 5.29 -5.24 -1.52
N ILE A 12 5.23 -6.06 -0.50
CA ILE A 12 6.34 -6.21 0.43
C ILE A 12 6.82 -7.65 0.37
N GLY A 13 8.03 -7.83 -0.11
CA GLY A 13 8.64 -9.15 -0.12
C GLY A 13 9.38 -9.38 1.18
N ILE A 14 9.14 -10.53 1.80
CA ILE A 14 9.72 -10.87 3.08
C ILE A 14 10.83 -11.90 2.84
N GLN A 15 11.97 -11.70 3.48
CA GLN A 15 13.09 -12.62 3.33
C GLN A 15 12.69 -14.00 3.80
N SER A 16 13.08 -14.99 3.04
CA SER A 16 12.87 -16.40 3.37
C SER A 16 11.41 -16.79 3.45
N ALA A 17 10.52 -15.98 2.96
CA ALA A 17 9.10 -16.31 2.93
C ALA A 17 8.66 -16.41 1.48
N PRO A 18 7.83 -17.38 1.17
CA PRO A 18 7.44 -17.56 -0.23
C PRO A 18 6.33 -16.65 -0.69
N ARG A 19 5.81 -15.80 0.17
CA ARG A 19 4.67 -14.98 -0.21
C ARG A 19 4.99 -13.52 0.00
N GLU A 20 4.22 -12.74 -0.68
CA GLU A 20 4.36 -11.31 -0.72
C GLU A 20 3.16 -10.70 -0.02
N LEU A 21 3.37 -9.65 0.76
CA LEU A 21 2.27 -8.93 1.35
C LEU A 21 1.86 -7.81 0.41
N VAL A 22 0.57 -7.59 0.29
CA VAL A 22 0.05 -6.51 -0.53
C VAL A 22 -0.77 -5.60 0.36
N VAL A 23 -0.41 -4.33 0.39
CA VAL A 23 -1.07 -3.34 1.24
C VAL A 23 -1.48 -2.18 0.37
N GLU A 24 -2.70 -1.71 0.55
CA GLU A 24 -3.15 -0.48 -0.11
C GLU A 24 -3.15 0.63 0.91
N THR A 25 -2.50 1.73 0.58
CA THR A 25 -2.29 2.81 1.51
C THR A 25 -2.52 4.13 0.83
N GLU A 26 -2.87 5.13 1.61
CA GLU A 26 -2.98 6.48 1.10
C GLU A 26 -1.69 7.26 1.30
N THR A 27 -0.67 6.62 1.86
CA THR A 27 0.62 7.26 2.04
C THR A 27 1.27 7.47 0.69
N ALA A 28 1.82 8.64 0.46
CA ALA A 28 2.47 8.93 -0.81
C ALA A 28 3.69 8.02 -1.00
N PRO A 29 3.99 7.64 -2.24
CA PRO A 29 5.13 6.74 -2.49
C PRO A 29 6.43 7.23 -1.89
N GLU A 30 6.72 8.53 -1.97
CA GLU A 30 7.97 9.02 -1.43
C GLU A 30 7.99 8.96 0.10
N ASP A 31 6.84 9.03 0.73
CA ASP A 31 6.77 8.88 2.17
C ASP A 31 6.93 7.44 2.60
N VAL A 32 6.42 6.50 1.79
CA VAL A 32 6.64 5.09 2.04
C VAL A 32 8.13 4.79 1.96
N GLU A 33 8.78 5.31 0.95
CA GLU A 33 10.20 5.11 0.74
C GLU A 33 11.01 5.66 1.90
N ARG A 34 10.65 6.86 2.34
CA ARG A 34 11.33 7.49 3.45
C ARG A 34 11.16 6.69 4.74
N ALA A 35 9.95 6.19 4.97
CA ALA A 35 9.69 5.41 6.17
C ALA A 35 10.53 4.15 6.19
N LEU A 36 10.69 3.50 5.04
CA LEU A 36 11.53 2.32 4.97
C LEU A 36 12.98 2.68 5.22
N THR A 37 13.45 3.77 4.63
CA THR A 37 14.83 4.18 4.80
C THR A 37 15.15 4.45 6.27
N VAL A 38 14.25 5.13 6.95
CA VAL A 38 14.44 5.42 8.36
C VAL A 38 14.43 4.15 9.17
N ALA A 39 13.51 3.25 8.88
CA ALA A 39 13.41 2.00 9.63
C ALA A 39 14.67 1.16 9.45
N LEU A 40 15.22 1.14 8.24
CA LEU A 40 16.44 0.40 7.99
C LEU A 40 17.63 1.01 8.74
N ALA A 41 17.70 2.33 8.74
CA ALA A 41 18.81 3.00 9.42
C ALA A 41 18.77 2.76 10.93
N ASP A 42 17.57 2.69 11.48
CA ASP A 42 17.43 2.49 12.91
C ASP A 42 17.42 1.03 13.32
N GLY A 43 17.38 0.11 12.38
CA GLY A 43 17.21 -1.29 12.69
C GLY A 43 15.89 -1.59 13.34
N GLY A 44 14.87 -0.84 12.97
CA GLY A 44 13.59 -0.90 13.64
C GLY A 44 12.51 -1.57 12.80
N VAL A 45 11.32 -1.04 12.93
CA VAL A 45 10.14 -1.63 12.33
C VAL A 45 9.57 -0.67 11.28
N PHE A 46 9.29 -1.22 10.12
CA PHE A 46 8.63 -0.48 9.06
C PHE A 46 7.12 -0.55 9.31
N SER A 47 6.49 0.60 9.39
CA SER A 47 5.06 0.70 9.69
C SER A 47 4.37 1.36 8.52
N LEU A 48 3.28 0.76 8.06
CA LEU A 48 2.56 1.30 6.93
C LEU A 48 1.06 1.25 7.23
N PRO A 49 0.39 2.39 7.19
CA PRO A 49 -1.05 2.38 7.43
C PRO A 49 -1.79 1.81 6.24
N ASP A 50 -2.83 1.07 6.54
CA ASP A 50 -3.69 0.47 5.56
C ASP A 50 -4.85 1.41 5.29
N GLU A 51 -5.33 1.44 4.07
CA GLU A 51 -6.44 2.33 3.73
C GLU A 51 -7.70 2.03 4.54
N LYS A 52 -7.78 0.85 5.12
CA LYS A 52 -8.97 0.46 5.88
C LYS A 52 -8.89 0.82 7.36
N GLY A 53 -7.88 1.56 7.74
CA GLY A 53 -7.79 2.03 9.11
C GLY A 53 -6.87 1.25 10.01
N GLY A 54 -6.35 0.15 9.54
CA GLY A 54 -5.35 -0.60 10.31
C GLY A 54 -3.97 -0.21 9.88
N LYS A 55 -3.00 -0.97 10.31
CA LYS A 55 -1.64 -0.77 9.82
C LYS A 55 -0.89 -2.09 9.92
N ILE A 56 0.16 -2.16 9.11
CA ILE A 56 1.00 -3.33 9.08
C ILE A 56 2.36 -2.94 9.64
N LEU A 57 2.94 -3.84 10.39
CA LEU A 57 4.25 -3.63 11.01
C LEU A 57 5.15 -4.77 10.57
N VAL A 58 6.30 -4.44 10.01
CA VAL A 58 7.22 -5.44 9.54
C VAL A 58 8.62 -5.08 10.02
N PRO A 59 9.35 -6.00 10.64
CA PRO A 59 10.73 -5.70 10.99
C PRO A 59 11.49 -5.34 9.72
N ALA A 60 12.17 -4.22 9.75
CA ALA A 60 12.79 -3.69 8.54
C ALA A 60 13.84 -4.65 7.99
N ASP A 61 14.55 -5.34 8.86
CA ASP A 61 15.60 -6.23 8.40
C ASP A 61 15.08 -7.53 7.81
N LYS A 62 13.77 -7.75 7.84
CA LYS A 62 13.17 -8.92 7.21
C LYS A 62 12.60 -8.59 5.85
N ILE A 63 12.63 -7.35 5.45
CA ILE A 63 12.08 -6.96 4.17
C ILE A 63 13.12 -7.22 3.09
N ALA A 64 12.74 -7.97 2.08
CA ALA A 64 13.61 -8.21 0.94
C ALA A 64 13.49 -7.09 -0.07
N TYR A 65 12.28 -6.59 -0.26
CA TYR A 65 12.05 -5.50 -1.21
C TYR A 65 10.68 -4.89 -0.97
N LEU A 66 10.51 -3.68 -1.46
CA LEU A 66 9.19 -3.05 -1.59
C LEU A 66 8.99 -2.71 -3.05
N GLU A 67 7.80 -2.94 -3.52
CA GLU A 67 7.44 -2.55 -4.87
C GLU A 67 6.25 -1.61 -4.76
N LEU A 68 6.41 -0.40 -5.25
CA LEU A 68 5.37 0.61 -5.16
C LEU A 68 4.68 0.72 -6.48
N GLY A 69 3.38 0.49 -6.49
CA GLY A 69 2.61 0.64 -7.69
C GLY A 69 2.32 2.09 -7.98
N SER A 70 1.65 2.33 -9.07
CA SER A 70 1.26 3.69 -9.43
C SER A 70 0.20 4.17 -8.47
N SER A 71 0.24 5.46 -8.18
CA SER A 71 -0.83 6.06 -7.43
C SER A 71 -2.05 6.17 -8.31
N GLU A 72 -3.17 5.80 -7.77
CA GLU A 72 -4.42 5.85 -8.52
C GLU A 72 -5.49 6.48 -7.68
N PRO A 73 -6.29 7.36 -8.26
CA PRO A 73 -7.43 7.86 -7.53
C PRO A 73 -8.50 6.78 -7.44
N ARG A 74 -9.10 6.68 -6.29
CA ARG A 74 -10.21 5.78 -6.09
C ARG A 74 -11.41 6.57 -5.69
N ARG A 75 -12.51 6.30 -6.36
CA ARG A 75 -13.73 6.99 -6.04
C ARG A 75 -14.41 6.28 -4.90
N ILE A 76 -14.79 7.06 -3.91
CA ILE A 76 -15.49 6.56 -2.76
C ILE A 76 -16.95 6.85 -2.95
N GLY A 77 -17.82 5.93 -2.58
CA GLY A 77 -19.23 6.12 -2.65
C GLY A 77 -19.80 5.28 -3.76
N PHE A 78 -20.85 5.75 -4.37
CA PHE A 78 -21.61 4.91 -5.27
C PHE A 78 -21.16 4.94 -6.70
N GLY A 79 -20.20 5.74 -7.00
CA GLY A 79 -19.76 5.81 -8.37
C GLY A 79 -19.27 4.49 -8.89
N ASN A 80 -18.84 3.66 -8.03
CA ASN A 80 -18.30 2.40 -8.45
C ASN A 80 -19.36 1.35 -8.68
N LEU A 81 -20.59 1.69 -8.57
CA LEU A 81 -21.63 0.72 -8.78
C LEU A 81 -22.01 0.59 -10.22
N ARG A 82 -21.46 1.34 -11.06
CA ARG A 82 -21.79 1.25 -12.43
C ARG A 82 -21.40 -0.09 -12.98
N PRO A 83 -22.09 -0.55 -13.99
CA PRO A 83 -21.76 -1.82 -14.57
C PRO A 83 -20.37 -1.81 -15.07
N THR A 84 -19.75 -2.90 -14.96
CA THR A 84 -18.44 -3.05 -15.46
C THR A 84 -18.46 -3.18 -16.92
N PRO A 85 -17.74 -2.42 -17.58
CA PRO A 85 -17.71 -2.55 -19.00
C PRO A 85 -17.22 -3.86 -19.35
N GLY A 86 -17.82 -4.36 -19.96
CA GLY A 86 -17.45 -5.54 -20.18
C GLY A 86 -17.84 -6.17 -19.12
N ASP A 87 -18.11 -5.85 -18.45
CA ASP A 87 -18.46 -6.51 -17.56
C ASP A 87 -19.55 -6.20 -17.59
N PRO A 88 -19.70 -6.38 -17.91
CA PRO A 88 -20.26 -6.04 -18.23
C PRO A 88 -20.63 -5.67 -17.61
N GLY A 89 -20.66 -5.39 -17.66
CA GLY A 89 -21.10 -4.98 -17.16
C GLY A 89 -20.95 -5.22 -17.07
#